data_896cafefc818a52ef81f016cb2dd9a30
#
_entry.id   896cafefc818a52ef81f016cb2dd9a30
#
_cell.length_a   1.000
_cell.length_b   1.000
_cell.length_c   1.000
_cell.angle_alpha   90.00
_cell.angle_beta   90.00
_cell.angle_gamma   90.00
#
_symmetry.space_group_name_H-M   'P 1'
#
loop_
_entity.id
_entity.type
_entity.pdbx_description
1 polymer ?
#
loop_
_entity_poly.entity_id
_entity_poly.type
_entity_poly.pdbx_seq_one_letter_code
_entity_poly.pdbx_strand_id
1 'polypeptide(L)'
;MTKKLLAATMLLGISGTVLASNRDVLGSAPPACRVQGVWERVATIQSGKRQDFTGARQRKVLTKKHFMWLIEATRRDTLPLRTALDSARFYGIQGGSGTYKVVGSHHTEHIDLFSDPRLEGKSLTASCRIEGNRWYHTYLASDIDTPLAGAGRASTDSTTEIWRRVE
;
A
#
# COMPACT_ATOMS: atom_id res chain seq x y z
N MET A 1 47.93 -83.13 1.33
CA MET A 1 47.76 -82.13 2.44
C MET A 1 47.96 -80.75 1.86
N THR A 2 46.91 -80.06 1.46
CA THR A 2 46.96 -78.79 0.70
C THR A 2 46.39 -77.72 1.61
N LYS A 3 47.20 -76.78 2.07
CA LYS A 3 46.79 -75.61 2.84
C LYS A 3 46.25 -74.52 1.87
N LYS A 4 45.02 -74.13 2.01
CA LYS A 4 44.42 -72.98 1.31
C LYS A 4 44.69 -71.73 2.14
N LEU A 5 45.37 -70.73 1.52
CA LEU A 5 45.48 -69.39 2.05
C LEU A 5 44.19 -68.60 1.63
N LEU A 6 43.48 -68.04 2.62
CA LEU A 6 42.45 -67.03 2.41
C LEU A 6 43.11 -65.65 2.41
N ALA A 7 43.01 -64.94 1.29
CA ALA A 7 43.34 -63.56 1.21
C ALA A 7 42.10 -62.71 1.61
N ALA A 8 42.21 -61.93 2.68
CA ALA A 8 41.20 -60.98 3.08
C ALA A 8 41.42 -59.65 2.36
N THR A 9 40.50 -59.27 1.52
CA THR A 9 40.47 -57.98 0.81
C THR A 9 39.78 -56.94 1.72
N MET A 10 40.53 -55.99 2.26
CA MET A 10 40.00 -54.83 2.98
C MET A 10 39.47 -53.81 1.95
N LEU A 11 38.15 -53.59 1.90
CA LEU A 11 37.54 -52.47 1.20
C LEU A 11 37.54 -51.24 2.13
N LEU A 12 38.37 -50.25 1.82
CA LEU A 12 38.29 -48.94 2.42
C LEU A 12 37.08 -48.18 1.84
N GLY A 13 36.04 -48.08 2.65
CA GLY A 13 34.90 -47.22 2.35
C GLY A 13 35.27 -45.76 2.57
N ILE A 14 35.37 -44.99 1.49
CA ILE A 14 35.51 -43.52 1.57
C ILE A 14 34.07 -42.95 1.81
N SER A 15 33.78 -42.64 3.09
CA SER A 15 32.56 -41.92 3.45
C SER A 15 32.75 -40.46 3.05
N GLY A 16 32.28 -40.10 1.86
CA GLY A 16 32.15 -38.71 1.45
C GLY A 16 31.05 -37.99 2.23
N THR A 17 31.43 -37.21 3.22
CA THR A 17 30.52 -36.27 3.88
C THR A 17 30.14 -35.17 2.88
N VAL A 18 28.94 -35.25 2.31
CA VAL A 18 28.33 -34.16 1.55
C VAL A 18 27.99 -33.10 2.57
N LEU A 19 28.80 -32.06 2.69
CA LEU A 19 28.45 -30.82 3.36
C LEU A 19 27.34 -30.16 2.52
N ALA A 20 26.09 -30.40 2.92
CA ALA A 20 24.97 -29.61 2.42
C ALA A 20 25.21 -28.15 2.85
N SER A 21 25.71 -27.34 1.93
CA SER A 21 25.73 -25.89 2.10
C SER A 21 24.29 -25.44 2.24
N ASN A 22 23.82 -25.22 3.45
CA ASN A 22 22.66 -24.39 3.73
C ASN A 22 23.02 -23.00 3.19
N ARG A 23 22.73 -22.77 1.91
CA ARG A 23 22.57 -21.40 1.42
C ARG A 23 21.36 -20.86 2.17
N ASP A 24 21.63 -20.11 3.22
CA ASP A 24 20.67 -19.23 3.82
C ASP A 24 20.03 -18.47 2.65
N VAL A 25 18.77 -18.82 2.36
CA VAL A 25 17.91 -18.03 1.50
C VAL A 25 17.71 -16.75 2.30
N LEU A 26 18.68 -15.83 2.19
CA LEU A 26 18.49 -14.43 2.59
C LEU A 26 17.24 -14.00 1.85
N GLY A 27 16.12 -14.04 2.55
CA GLY A 27 14.85 -13.63 2.02
C GLY A 27 15.04 -12.25 1.41
N SER A 28 14.96 -12.15 0.09
CA SER A 28 15.07 -10.86 -0.59
C SER A 28 14.08 -9.92 0.07
N ALA A 29 14.58 -8.78 0.56
CA ALA A 29 13.72 -7.75 1.12
C ALA A 29 12.53 -7.53 0.17
N PRO A 30 11.30 -7.46 0.69
CA PRO A 30 10.14 -7.28 -0.17
C PRO A 30 10.39 -6.09 -1.11
N PRO A 31 10.06 -6.21 -2.39
CA PRO A 31 10.36 -5.18 -3.36
C PRO A 31 9.76 -3.84 -2.88
N ALA A 32 10.57 -2.80 -2.91
CA ALA A 32 10.13 -1.46 -2.50
C ALA A 32 8.87 -1.07 -3.29
N CYS A 33 7.89 -0.54 -2.60
CA CYS A 33 6.61 -0.16 -3.19
C CYS A 33 6.79 1.01 -4.17
N ARG A 34 6.75 0.76 -5.49
CA ARG A 34 6.97 1.75 -6.55
C ARG A 34 5.66 2.45 -6.90
N VAL A 35 5.32 3.49 -6.16
CA VAL A 35 4.05 4.22 -6.30
C VAL A 35 4.07 5.39 -7.28
N GLN A 36 5.22 5.74 -7.87
CA GLN A 36 5.28 6.83 -8.85
C GLN A 36 4.32 6.59 -10.01
N GLY A 37 3.66 7.65 -10.47
CA GLY A 37 2.70 7.60 -11.58
C GLY A 37 1.36 8.22 -11.23
N VAL A 38 0.39 7.97 -12.08
CA VAL A 38 -0.99 8.46 -11.93
C VAL A 38 -1.89 7.29 -11.58
N TRP A 39 -2.68 7.48 -10.54
CA TRP A 39 -3.54 6.46 -9.97
C TRP A 39 -4.97 6.95 -9.83
N GLU A 40 -5.92 6.07 -10.05
CA GLU A 40 -7.35 6.30 -9.84
C GLU A 40 -7.87 5.33 -8.79
N ARG A 41 -8.59 5.85 -7.80
CA ARG A 41 -9.20 5.01 -6.77
C ARG A 41 -10.37 4.24 -7.37
N VAL A 42 -10.40 2.94 -7.15
CA VAL A 42 -11.43 2.05 -7.71
C VAL A 42 -12.24 1.34 -6.66
N ALA A 43 -11.71 1.16 -5.46
CA ALA A 43 -12.44 0.54 -4.36
C ALA A 43 -11.80 0.89 -3.01
N THR A 44 -12.53 0.57 -1.97
CA THR A 44 -12.07 0.57 -0.57
C THR A 44 -12.44 -0.75 0.07
N ILE A 45 -11.56 -1.28 0.91
CA ILE A 45 -11.89 -2.36 1.85
C ILE A 45 -11.88 -1.73 3.24
N GLN A 46 -12.98 -1.86 3.95
CA GLN A 46 -13.11 -1.38 5.32
C GLN A 46 -13.68 -2.51 6.18
N SER A 47 -12.99 -2.83 7.28
CA SER A 47 -13.38 -3.95 8.16
C SER A 47 -13.67 -5.23 7.37
N GLY A 48 -12.80 -5.54 6.39
CA GLY A 48 -12.89 -6.71 5.52
C GLY A 48 -13.95 -6.65 4.42
N LYS A 49 -14.79 -5.60 4.36
CA LYS A 49 -15.83 -5.44 3.32
C LYS A 49 -15.33 -4.54 2.20
N ARG A 50 -15.34 -5.06 0.97
CA ARG A 50 -15.03 -4.28 -0.23
C ARG A 50 -16.23 -3.45 -0.65
N GLN A 51 -15.97 -2.20 -0.99
CA GLN A 51 -16.93 -1.25 -1.57
C GLN A 51 -16.27 -0.63 -2.81
N ASP A 52 -16.95 -0.73 -3.95
CA ASP A 52 -16.47 -0.07 -5.17
C ASP A 52 -16.66 1.45 -5.07
N PHE A 53 -15.67 2.17 -5.56
CA PHE A 53 -15.64 3.63 -5.50
C PHE A 53 -16.40 4.22 -6.68
N THR A 54 -17.73 4.35 -6.57
CA THR A 54 -18.64 4.72 -7.67
C THR A 54 -19.29 6.10 -7.53
N GLY A 55 -19.40 6.61 -6.30
CA GLY A 55 -20.06 7.91 -6.02
C GLY A 55 -19.15 9.13 -6.15
N ALA A 56 -17.88 8.92 -6.51
CA ALA A 56 -16.88 9.97 -6.67
C ALA A 56 -15.78 9.52 -7.63
N ARG A 57 -14.98 10.48 -8.10
CA ARG A 57 -13.71 10.19 -8.78
C ARG A 57 -12.57 10.70 -7.92
N GLN A 58 -11.57 9.90 -7.71
CA GLN A 58 -10.36 10.31 -6.98
C GLN A 58 -9.12 9.91 -7.75
N ARG A 59 -8.25 10.87 -7.97
CA ARG A 59 -6.95 10.66 -8.60
C ARG A 59 -5.84 11.08 -7.66
N LYS A 60 -4.74 10.33 -7.72
CA LYS A 60 -3.50 10.63 -7.02
C LYS A 60 -2.35 10.59 -8.01
N VAL A 61 -1.55 11.65 -8.02
CA VAL A 61 -0.33 11.77 -8.82
C VAL A 61 0.86 11.73 -7.87
N LEU A 62 1.80 10.85 -8.14
CA LEU A 62 3.04 10.76 -7.36
C LEU A 62 4.24 10.94 -8.30
N THR A 63 5.02 11.97 -8.03
CA THR A 63 6.31 12.22 -8.67
C THR A 63 7.43 11.49 -7.93
N LYS A 64 8.67 11.91 -8.04
CA LYS A 64 9.79 11.32 -7.30
C LYS A 64 9.71 11.58 -5.78
N LYS A 65 9.14 12.72 -5.36
CA LYS A 65 9.14 13.16 -3.96
C LYS A 65 7.79 13.71 -3.48
N HIS A 66 6.94 14.13 -4.41
CA HIS A 66 5.71 14.83 -4.08
C HIS A 66 4.50 14.03 -4.53
N PHE A 67 3.43 14.18 -3.79
CA PHE A 67 2.11 13.68 -4.18
C PHE A 67 1.11 14.82 -4.27
N MET A 68 0.09 14.59 -5.06
CA MET A 68 -1.14 15.39 -5.08
C MET A 68 -2.31 14.43 -5.30
N TRP A 69 -3.41 14.67 -4.63
CA TRP A 69 -4.66 13.98 -4.93
C TRP A 69 -5.83 14.95 -4.95
N LEU A 70 -6.82 14.59 -5.76
CA LEU A 70 -8.09 15.29 -5.87
C LEU A 70 -9.22 14.28 -5.83
N ILE A 71 -10.30 14.65 -5.18
CA ILE A 71 -11.56 13.89 -5.17
C ILE A 71 -12.71 14.83 -5.50
N GLU A 72 -13.61 14.38 -6.35
CA GLU A 72 -14.85 15.07 -6.68
C GLU A 72 -16.02 14.09 -6.68
N ALA A 73 -17.20 14.55 -6.24
CA ALA A 73 -18.43 13.79 -6.42
C ALA A 73 -18.77 13.68 -7.91
N THR A 74 -19.20 12.48 -8.34
CA THR A 74 -19.72 12.30 -9.70
C THR A 74 -21.05 13.02 -9.87
N ARG A 75 -21.36 13.45 -11.10
CA ARG A 75 -22.64 14.10 -11.45
C ARG A 75 -22.92 15.39 -10.67
N ARG A 76 -21.90 16.08 -10.19
CA ARG A 76 -22.09 17.38 -9.52
C ARG A 76 -22.62 18.46 -10.45
N ASP A 77 -22.38 18.32 -11.75
CA ASP A 77 -22.93 19.19 -12.82
C ASP A 77 -24.46 19.13 -12.94
N THR A 78 -25.09 18.11 -12.38
CA THR A 78 -26.55 17.96 -12.35
C THR A 78 -27.16 18.51 -11.06
N LEU A 79 -26.38 19.05 -10.12
CA LEU A 79 -26.91 19.61 -8.87
C LEU A 79 -27.63 20.94 -9.13
N PRO A 80 -28.83 21.14 -8.57
CA PRO A 80 -29.50 22.40 -8.66
C PRO A 80 -28.80 23.46 -7.81
N LEU A 81 -28.40 24.59 -8.38
CA LEU A 81 -27.75 25.68 -7.65
C LEU A 81 -28.80 26.59 -6.95
N ARG A 82 -29.62 26.01 -6.07
CA ARG A 82 -30.72 26.72 -5.40
C ARG A 82 -30.35 27.22 -4.00
N THR A 83 -29.36 26.61 -3.37
CA THR A 83 -28.92 26.92 -2.01
C THR A 83 -27.42 27.11 -1.94
N ALA A 84 -26.95 27.75 -0.87
CA ALA A 84 -25.52 27.83 -0.59
C ALA A 84 -24.86 26.43 -0.47
N LEU A 85 -25.61 25.43 0.05
CA LEU A 85 -25.15 24.06 0.16
C LEU A 85 -25.02 23.40 -1.22
N ASP A 86 -25.95 23.65 -2.13
CA ASP A 86 -25.88 23.15 -3.52
C ASP A 86 -24.66 23.74 -4.22
N SER A 87 -24.41 25.04 -4.06
CA SER A 87 -23.24 25.73 -4.60
C SER A 87 -21.94 25.13 -4.03
N ALA A 88 -21.89 24.92 -2.72
CA ALA A 88 -20.73 24.31 -2.07
C ALA A 88 -20.45 22.87 -2.60
N ARG A 89 -21.48 22.08 -2.85
CA ARG A 89 -21.34 20.75 -3.44
C ARG A 89 -20.94 20.80 -4.91
N PHE A 90 -21.51 21.72 -5.67
CA PHE A 90 -21.20 21.89 -7.09
C PHE A 90 -19.73 22.28 -7.31
N TYR A 91 -19.23 23.23 -6.54
CA TYR A 91 -17.84 23.68 -6.62
C TYR A 91 -16.90 22.84 -5.77
N GLY A 92 -17.43 21.93 -4.94
CA GLY A 92 -16.68 21.17 -3.98
C GLY A 92 -15.72 20.17 -4.64
N ILE A 93 -14.43 20.51 -4.65
CA ILE A 93 -13.32 19.58 -4.89
C ILE A 93 -12.54 19.53 -3.60
N GLN A 94 -12.29 18.30 -3.12
CA GLN A 94 -11.37 18.10 -2.02
C GLN A 94 -10.03 17.65 -2.57
N GLY A 95 -8.96 18.05 -1.93
CA GLY A 95 -7.64 17.65 -2.35
C GLY A 95 -6.59 17.94 -1.31
N GLY A 96 -5.43 17.39 -1.57
CA GLY A 96 -4.26 17.62 -0.76
C GLY A 96 -2.99 17.34 -1.55
N SER A 97 -1.91 17.92 -1.10
CA SER A 97 -0.58 17.70 -1.66
C SER A 97 0.48 17.76 -0.57
N GLY A 98 1.65 17.25 -0.90
CA GLY A 98 2.77 17.24 0.01
C GLY A 98 3.93 16.41 -0.50
N THR A 99 4.76 16.01 0.43
CA THR A 99 5.89 15.12 0.15
C THR A 99 5.60 13.71 0.62
N TYR A 100 6.30 12.72 0.06
CA TYR A 100 6.19 11.36 0.54
C TYR A 100 7.54 10.64 0.52
N LYS A 101 7.60 9.56 1.31
CA LYS A 101 8.70 8.60 1.30
C LYS A 101 8.16 7.17 1.32
N VAL A 102 8.93 6.26 0.74
CA VAL A 102 8.67 4.82 0.82
C VAL A 102 9.88 4.14 1.46
N VAL A 103 9.64 3.36 2.50
CA VAL A 103 10.67 2.55 3.18
C VAL A 103 10.13 1.13 3.29
N GLY A 104 10.72 0.21 2.53
CA GLY A 104 10.22 -1.16 2.42
C GLY A 104 8.77 -1.17 1.89
N SER A 105 7.86 -1.71 2.69
CA SER A 105 6.42 -1.75 2.40
C SER A 105 5.63 -0.62 3.07
N HIS A 106 6.27 0.42 3.58
CA HIS A 106 5.60 1.55 4.21
C HIS A 106 5.71 2.79 3.34
N HIS A 107 4.56 3.43 3.12
CA HIS A 107 4.40 4.69 2.41
C HIS A 107 3.94 5.74 3.40
N THR A 108 4.72 6.80 3.59
CA THR A 108 4.39 7.90 4.50
C THR A 108 4.21 9.18 3.68
N GLU A 109 3.04 9.78 3.75
CA GLU A 109 2.71 11.10 3.20
C GLU A 109 2.83 12.16 4.29
N HIS A 110 3.53 13.26 4.01
CA HIS A 110 3.51 14.48 4.82
C HIS A 110 2.69 15.52 4.06
N ILE A 111 1.64 16.01 4.68
CA ILE A 111 0.62 16.85 4.05
C ILE A 111 1.01 18.32 4.22
N ASP A 112 1.32 18.99 3.12
CA ASP A 112 1.70 20.42 3.12
C ASP A 112 0.49 21.33 2.90
N LEU A 113 -0.43 20.90 2.00
CA LEU A 113 -1.67 21.60 1.69
C LEU A 113 -2.84 20.62 1.68
N PHE A 114 -3.96 21.04 2.25
CA PHE A 114 -5.16 20.21 2.25
C PHE A 114 -6.43 21.07 2.27
N SER A 115 -7.50 20.58 1.63
CA SER A 115 -8.81 21.24 1.68
C SER A 115 -9.43 21.33 3.09
N ASP A 116 -8.97 20.50 4.01
CA ASP A 116 -9.24 20.63 5.44
C ASP A 116 -7.94 21.04 6.15
N PRO A 117 -7.80 22.30 6.59
CA PRO A 117 -6.56 22.80 7.17
C PRO A 117 -6.11 22.09 8.44
N ARG A 118 -7.00 21.31 9.08
CA ARG A 118 -6.63 20.50 10.27
C ARG A 118 -5.67 19.36 9.94
N LEU A 119 -5.55 19.01 8.65
CA LEU A 119 -4.64 17.97 8.16
C LEU A 119 -3.27 18.50 7.75
N GLU A 120 -3.12 19.80 7.57
CA GLU A 120 -1.84 20.41 7.20
C GLU A 120 -0.80 20.19 8.31
N GLY A 121 0.42 19.86 7.91
CA GLY A 121 1.51 19.50 8.81
C GLY A 121 1.42 18.08 9.38
N LYS A 122 0.36 17.33 9.08
CA LYS A 122 0.20 15.95 9.55
C LYS A 122 0.87 14.94 8.63
N SER A 123 1.16 13.77 9.17
CA SER A 123 1.68 12.65 8.39
C SER A 123 0.74 11.46 8.48
N LEU A 124 0.57 10.78 7.36
CA LEU A 124 -0.15 9.52 7.24
C LEU A 124 0.83 8.43 6.82
N THR A 125 0.96 7.40 7.63
CA THR A 125 1.74 6.20 7.28
C THR A 125 0.80 5.06 6.95
N ALA A 126 1.04 4.40 5.85
CA ALA A 126 0.25 3.27 5.38
C ALA A 126 1.14 2.13 4.92
N SER A 127 0.67 0.90 5.02
CA SER A 127 1.30 -0.19 4.31
C SER A 127 1.02 -0.08 2.82
N CYS A 128 1.99 -0.48 2.02
CA CYS A 128 1.98 -0.34 0.58
C CYS A 128 2.30 -1.67 -0.10
N ARG A 129 1.40 -2.11 -0.99
CA ARG A 129 1.58 -3.31 -1.80
C ARG A 129 1.12 -3.06 -3.23
N ILE A 130 1.95 -3.43 -4.19
CA ILE A 130 1.65 -3.31 -5.62
C ILE A 130 1.52 -4.70 -6.23
N GLU A 131 0.43 -4.94 -6.95
CA GLU A 131 0.17 -6.15 -7.72
C GLU A 131 -0.27 -5.77 -9.13
N GLY A 132 0.62 -5.97 -10.09
CA GLY A 132 0.39 -5.53 -11.46
C GLY A 132 0.12 -4.03 -11.54
N ASN A 133 -1.06 -3.65 -12.01
CA ASN A 133 -1.50 -2.27 -12.10
C ASN A 133 -2.34 -1.81 -10.89
N ARG A 134 -2.31 -2.55 -9.80
CA ARG A 134 -3.06 -2.23 -8.58
C ARG A 134 -2.11 -1.86 -7.46
N TRP A 135 -2.47 -0.79 -6.74
CA TRP A 135 -1.83 -0.35 -5.51
C TRP A 135 -2.83 -0.48 -4.37
N TYR A 136 -2.44 -1.22 -3.34
CA TYR A 136 -3.15 -1.39 -2.08
C TYR A 136 -2.48 -0.53 -1.04
N HIS A 137 -3.20 0.46 -0.54
CA HIS A 137 -2.74 1.44 0.43
C HIS A 137 -3.57 1.27 1.71
N THR A 138 -2.98 0.62 2.72
CA THR A 138 -3.70 0.23 3.94
C THR A 138 -3.19 1.01 5.13
N TYR A 139 -4.09 1.66 5.83
CA TYR A 139 -3.82 2.40 7.07
C TYR A 139 -4.82 1.99 8.16
N LEU A 140 -4.41 2.13 9.42
CA LEU A 140 -5.28 1.98 10.58
C LEU A 140 -5.95 3.31 10.88
N ALA A 141 -7.09 3.27 11.56
CA ALA A 141 -7.74 4.49 12.05
C ALA A 141 -6.83 5.29 13.00
N SER A 142 -5.96 4.59 13.75
CA SER A 142 -4.94 5.18 14.63
C SER A 142 -3.78 5.86 13.88
N ASP A 143 -3.52 5.50 12.63
CA ASP A 143 -2.41 6.05 11.84
C ASP A 143 -2.74 7.44 11.27
N ILE A 144 -4.02 7.81 11.38
CA ILE A 144 -4.52 9.13 10.99
C ILE A 144 -4.66 9.94 12.28
N ASP A 145 -3.65 10.69 12.64
CA ASP A 145 -3.72 11.66 13.74
C ASP A 145 -4.64 12.83 13.37
N THR A 146 -5.93 12.52 13.18
CA THR A 146 -6.89 13.55 12.78
C THR A 146 -8.31 13.26 13.26
N PRO A 147 -9.13 14.33 13.46
CA PRO A 147 -10.56 14.24 13.73
C PRO A 147 -11.39 13.59 12.61
N LEU A 148 -10.78 13.31 11.45
CA LEU A 148 -11.42 12.63 10.31
C LEU A 148 -11.55 11.11 10.50
N ALA A 149 -10.80 10.52 11.42
CA ALA A 149 -11.11 9.20 11.94
C ALA A 149 -12.46 9.36 12.66
N GLY A 150 -13.54 9.24 11.91
CA GLY A 150 -14.91 9.58 12.35
C GLY A 150 -15.18 9.07 13.74
N ALA A 151 -15.76 9.92 14.60
CA ALA A 151 -16.20 9.57 15.92
C ALA A 151 -16.94 8.23 15.88
N GLY A 152 -16.35 7.18 16.47
CA GLY A 152 -16.93 5.84 16.51
C GLY A 152 -16.13 4.73 15.78
N ARG A 153 -14.99 5.01 15.14
CA ARG A 153 -14.11 3.96 14.62
C ARG A 153 -13.21 3.42 15.74
N ALA A 154 -13.17 2.10 15.87
CA ALA A 154 -12.17 1.47 16.72
C ALA A 154 -10.75 1.78 16.18
N SER A 155 -9.80 2.03 17.06
CA SER A 155 -8.40 2.33 16.67
C SER A 155 -7.73 1.21 15.84
N THR A 156 -8.28 0.00 15.89
CA THR A 156 -7.82 -1.18 15.14
C THR A 156 -8.49 -1.34 13.78
N ASP A 157 -9.49 -0.52 13.43
CA ASP A 157 -10.14 -0.59 12.12
C ASP A 157 -9.15 -0.22 11.01
N SER A 158 -9.00 -1.14 10.07
CA SER A 158 -8.16 -0.91 8.90
C SER A 158 -8.99 -0.46 7.70
N THR A 159 -8.41 0.45 6.93
CA THR A 159 -8.94 0.85 5.63
C THR A 159 -7.89 0.59 4.57
N THR A 160 -8.26 -0.16 3.53
CA THR A 160 -7.42 -0.36 2.35
C THR A 160 -8.05 0.36 1.17
N GLU A 161 -7.36 1.34 0.65
CA GLU A 161 -7.69 1.97 -0.62
C GLU A 161 -7.08 1.15 -1.75
N ILE A 162 -7.86 0.84 -2.77
CA ILE A 162 -7.40 0.14 -3.96
C ILE A 162 -7.36 1.14 -5.11
N TRP A 163 -6.16 1.34 -5.61
CA TRP A 163 -5.86 2.25 -6.70
C TRP A 163 -5.50 1.46 -7.96
N ARG A 164 -5.94 1.93 -9.11
CA ARG A 164 -5.56 1.42 -10.44
C ARG A 164 -4.61 2.40 -11.08
N ARG A 165 -3.50 1.93 -11.64
CA ARG A 165 -2.59 2.75 -12.43
C ARG A 165 -3.29 3.21 -13.72
N VAL A 166 -3.17 4.50 -14.01
CA VAL A 166 -3.71 5.12 -15.23
C VAL A 166 -2.56 5.41 -16.22
N GLU A 167 -1.41 5.80 -15.65
CA GLU A 167 -0.16 6.05 -16.38
C GLU A 167 1.04 5.62 -15.53
#